data_12903e42cc2c2b917ed13c4c87174ba8
#
_entry.id   12903e42cc2c2b917ed13c4c87174ba8
#
_cell.length_a   1.000
_cell.length_b   1.000
_cell.length_c   1.000
_cell.angle_alpha   90.00
_cell.angle_beta   90.00
_cell.angle_gamma   90.00
#
_symmetry.space_group_name_H-M   'P 1'
#
loop_
_entity.id
_entity.type
_entity.pdbx_description
1 polymer ?
#
loop_
_entity_poly.entity_id
_entity_poly.type
_entity_poly.pdbx_seq_one_letter_code
_entity_poly.pdbx_strand_id
1 'polypeptide(L)'
;IRNITGVISHDPFLYENLSALENIKFFGSLYGVADLDARAREVVTAVGLGKRMHDIVRNFSRGMKQRLAVARATVHEPSILLLDEPYTGLDQHGSKVFGEMLAALKSRHRTILMTTHNIDEGLGMSDRVGIIAGGKLVYEGASGDVDGPRFKELYISHVENS
;
A
#
# COMPACT_ATOMS: atom_id res chain seq x y z
N ILE A 1 10.25 -9.03 -13.71
CA ILE A 1 9.85 -8.72 -12.33
C ILE A 1 9.13 -7.37 -12.28
N ARG A 2 9.64 -6.26 -12.83
CA ARG A 2 9.01 -4.93 -12.72
C ARG A 2 7.53 -4.90 -13.12
N ASN A 3 7.14 -5.55 -14.21
CA ASN A 3 5.77 -5.50 -14.74
C ASN A 3 4.75 -6.25 -13.89
N ILE A 4 5.18 -7.11 -12.99
CA ILE A 4 4.29 -7.88 -12.10
C ILE A 4 4.29 -7.35 -10.67
N THR A 5 5.12 -6.35 -10.34
CA THR A 5 5.29 -5.86 -8.98
C THR A 5 4.97 -4.37 -8.88
N GLY A 6 4.09 -4.00 -7.97
CA GLY A 6 3.87 -2.62 -7.52
C GLY A 6 4.45 -2.42 -6.12
N VAL A 7 5.03 -1.24 -5.86
CA VAL A 7 5.64 -0.92 -4.57
C VAL A 7 5.01 0.34 -4.00
N ILE A 8 4.62 0.28 -2.73
CA ILE A 8 4.14 1.40 -1.94
C ILE A 8 5.02 1.45 -0.69
N SER A 9 5.72 2.55 -0.46
CA SER A 9 6.55 2.76 0.73
C SER A 9 6.08 3.99 1.51
N HIS A 10 6.69 4.24 2.65
CA HIS A 10 6.45 5.45 3.44
C HIS A 10 6.72 6.74 2.64
N ASP A 11 7.64 6.72 1.67
CA ASP A 11 7.79 7.75 0.66
C ASP A 11 6.91 7.40 -0.55
N PRO A 12 5.96 8.25 -0.93
CA PRO A 12 5.05 7.99 -2.05
C PRO A 12 5.72 8.04 -3.42
N PHE A 13 6.98 8.51 -3.55
CA PHE A 13 7.72 8.69 -4.81
C PHE A 13 6.90 9.43 -5.88
N LEU A 14 6.29 10.53 -5.49
CA LEU A 14 5.49 11.37 -6.38
C LEU A 14 6.25 12.64 -6.77
N TYR A 15 6.07 13.08 -8.00
CA TYR A 15 6.56 14.37 -8.47
C TYR A 15 5.61 15.46 -7.97
N GLU A 16 6.04 16.23 -6.98
CA GLU A 16 5.19 17.22 -6.28
C GLU A 16 4.76 18.38 -7.17
N ASN A 17 5.51 18.72 -8.20
CA ASN A 17 5.21 19.79 -9.14
C ASN A 17 4.31 19.35 -10.31
N LEU A 18 4.00 18.07 -10.42
CA LEU A 18 3.03 17.55 -11.37
C LEU A 18 1.66 17.42 -10.73
N SER A 19 0.61 17.41 -11.55
CA SER A 19 -0.74 17.04 -11.13
C SER A 19 -0.82 15.54 -10.82
N ALA A 20 -1.90 15.11 -10.16
CA ALA A 20 -2.14 13.70 -9.91
C ALA A 20 -2.17 12.89 -11.22
N LEU A 21 -2.89 13.38 -12.23
CA LEU A 21 -3.01 12.70 -13.51
C LEU A 21 -1.67 12.61 -14.25
N GLU A 22 -0.88 13.70 -14.25
CA GLU A 22 0.46 13.72 -14.87
C GLU A 22 1.41 12.75 -14.19
N ASN A 23 1.39 12.66 -12.85
CA ASN A 23 2.15 11.64 -12.12
C ASN A 23 1.82 10.24 -12.63
N ILE A 24 0.54 9.88 -12.67
CA ILE A 24 0.13 8.53 -13.08
C ILE A 24 0.47 8.26 -14.55
N LYS A 25 0.31 9.24 -15.43
CA LYS A 25 0.72 9.11 -16.84
C LYS A 25 2.23 8.91 -16.97
N PHE A 26 3.03 9.65 -16.21
CA PHE A 26 4.49 9.50 -16.22
C PHE A 26 4.88 8.05 -15.85
N PHE A 27 4.40 7.55 -14.70
CA PHE A 27 4.74 6.19 -14.28
C PHE A 27 4.15 5.13 -15.21
N GLY A 28 2.92 5.28 -15.67
CA GLY A 28 2.29 4.35 -16.60
C GLY A 28 3.04 4.25 -17.94
N SER A 29 3.62 5.36 -18.43
CA SER A 29 4.44 5.35 -19.64
C SER A 29 5.71 4.53 -19.50
N LEU A 30 6.32 4.50 -18.30
CA LEU A 30 7.52 3.69 -18.02
C LEU A 30 7.24 2.18 -18.06
N TYR A 31 5.98 1.78 -17.86
CA TYR A 31 5.52 0.39 -17.94
C TYR A 31 4.91 0.04 -19.30
N GLY A 32 4.81 0.98 -20.23
CA GLY A 32 4.20 0.76 -21.54
C GLY A 32 2.70 0.48 -21.47
N VAL A 33 1.99 1.10 -20.51
CA VAL A 33 0.55 0.90 -20.33
C VAL A 33 -0.21 1.37 -21.57
N ALA A 34 -1.00 0.48 -22.17
CA ALA A 34 -1.90 0.80 -23.27
C ALA A 34 -3.01 1.74 -22.80
N ASP A 35 -3.56 2.56 -23.71
CA ASP A 35 -4.62 3.53 -23.41
C ASP A 35 -4.35 4.34 -22.14
N LEU A 36 -3.12 4.81 -22.02
CA LEU A 36 -2.56 5.42 -20.82
C LEU A 36 -3.43 6.55 -20.26
N ASP A 37 -4.07 7.37 -21.10
CA ASP A 37 -4.94 8.46 -20.62
C ASP A 37 -6.19 7.91 -19.91
N ALA A 38 -6.86 6.95 -20.52
CA ALA A 38 -8.04 6.30 -19.94
C ALA A 38 -7.67 5.57 -18.64
N ARG A 39 -6.59 4.79 -18.67
CA ARG A 39 -6.12 4.03 -17.51
C ARG A 39 -5.69 4.94 -16.34
N ALA A 40 -4.98 6.02 -16.62
CA ALA A 40 -4.57 6.97 -15.59
C ALA A 40 -5.80 7.63 -14.90
N ARG A 41 -6.80 8.04 -15.68
CA ARG A 41 -8.07 8.59 -15.13
C ARG A 41 -8.81 7.55 -14.29
N GLU A 42 -8.89 6.32 -14.74
CA GLU A 42 -9.51 5.22 -14.03
C GLU A 42 -8.89 5.04 -12.64
N VAL A 43 -7.56 4.85 -12.56
CA VAL A 43 -6.89 4.56 -11.28
C VAL A 43 -6.90 5.77 -10.33
N VAL A 44 -6.80 7.00 -10.83
CA VAL A 44 -6.93 8.21 -10.02
C VAL A 44 -8.35 8.33 -9.45
N THR A 45 -9.35 7.96 -10.22
CA THR A 45 -10.75 7.95 -9.77
C THR A 45 -10.99 6.84 -8.74
N ALA A 46 -10.45 5.64 -8.99
CA ALA A 46 -10.58 4.49 -8.09
C ALA A 46 -10.02 4.74 -6.69
N VAL A 47 -8.97 5.58 -6.57
CA VAL A 47 -8.43 5.99 -5.27
C VAL A 47 -9.12 7.23 -4.66
N GLY A 48 -10.29 7.64 -5.21
CA GLY A 48 -11.09 8.75 -4.71
C GLY A 48 -10.50 10.13 -4.98
N LEU A 49 -9.61 10.27 -5.98
CA LEU A 49 -8.98 11.54 -6.35
C LEU A 49 -9.51 12.11 -7.68
N GLY A 50 -10.58 11.54 -8.24
CA GLY A 50 -11.12 11.93 -9.56
C GLY A 50 -11.42 13.41 -9.70
N LYS A 51 -12.02 14.05 -8.68
CA LYS A 51 -12.30 15.50 -8.68
C LYS A 51 -11.06 16.39 -8.55
N ARG A 52 -9.94 15.81 -8.18
CA ARG A 52 -8.67 16.50 -7.92
C ARG A 52 -7.53 16.03 -8.83
N MET A 53 -7.87 15.33 -9.91
CA MET A 53 -6.86 14.72 -10.79
C MET A 53 -5.96 15.75 -11.48
N HIS A 54 -6.42 17.00 -11.63
CA HIS A 54 -5.65 18.10 -12.22
C HIS A 54 -4.94 18.98 -11.20
N ASP A 55 -5.14 18.73 -9.89
CA ASP A 55 -4.48 19.49 -8.84
C ASP A 55 -3.03 19.07 -8.68
N ILE A 56 -2.18 20.04 -8.40
CA ILE A 56 -0.74 19.82 -8.17
C ILE A 56 -0.52 19.07 -6.85
N VAL A 57 0.29 18.00 -6.89
CA VAL A 57 0.49 17.06 -5.79
C VAL A 57 1.09 17.68 -4.53
N ARG A 58 1.90 18.71 -4.64
CA ARG A 58 2.42 19.45 -3.46
C ARG A 58 1.32 19.97 -2.53
N ASN A 59 0.11 20.22 -3.06
CA ASN A 59 -1.04 20.72 -2.31
C ASN A 59 -1.89 19.58 -1.70
N PHE A 60 -1.48 18.32 -1.86
CA PHE A 60 -2.20 17.17 -1.33
C PHE A 60 -1.86 16.95 0.14
N SER A 61 -2.88 16.55 0.92
CA SER A 61 -2.64 16.01 2.25
C SER A 61 -1.84 14.70 2.16
N ARG A 62 -1.25 14.28 3.29
CA ARG A 62 -0.51 13.02 3.36
C ARG A 62 -1.37 11.83 2.90
N GLY A 63 -2.60 11.73 3.37
CA GLY A 63 -3.54 10.67 2.95
C GLY A 63 -3.90 10.74 1.46
N MET A 64 -3.97 11.93 0.86
CA MET A 64 -4.14 12.05 -0.60
C MET A 64 -2.89 11.59 -1.36
N LYS A 65 -1.69 11.94 -0.90
CA LYS A 65 -0.42 11.46 -1.48
C LYS A 65 -0.33 9.93 -1.38
N GLN A 66 -0.70 9.36 -0.24
CA GLN A 66 -0.69 7.90 -0.04
C GLN A 66 -1.67 7.19 -0.99
N ARG A 67 -2.88 7.71 -1.16
CA ARG A 67 -3.84 7.17 -2.14
C ARG A 67 -3.33 7.29 -3.57
N LEU A 68 -2.68 8.39 -3.92
CA LEU A 68 -2.08 8.55 -5.24
C LEU A 68 -0.89 7.57 -5.45
N ALA A 69 -0.13 7.26 -4.39
CA ALA A 69 0.92 6.23 -4.44
C ALA A 69 0.34 4.84 -4.75
N VAL A 70 -0.86 4.53 -4.24
CA VAL A 70 -1.57 3.30 -4.64
C VAL A 70 -1.93 3.32 -6.12
N ALA A 71 -2.49 4.42 -6.64
CA ALA A 71 -2.79 4.56 -8.07
C ALA A 71 -1.54 4.36 -8.92
N ARG A 72 -0.41 4.97 -8.51
CA ARG A 72 0.90 4.80 -9.15
C ARG A 72 1.36 3.35 -9.17
N ALA A 73 1.26 2.68 -8.02
CA ALA A 73 1.71 1.30 -7.87
C ALA A 73 0.83 0.29 -8.64
N THR A 74 -0.40 0.67 -8.99
CA THR A 74 -1.39 -0.22 -9.61
C THR A 74 -1.73 0.12 -11.06
N VAL A 75 -1.17 1.19 -11.62
CA VAL A 75 -1.50 1.65 -13.00
C VAL A 75 -1.20 0.58 -14.06
N HIS A 76 -0.15 -0.21 -13.87
CA HIS A 76 0.29 -1.30 -14.77
C HIS A 76 -0.26 -2.68 -14.41
N GLU A 77 -1.26 -2.75 -13.52
CA GLU A 77 -1.95 -3.98 -13.09
C GLU A 77 -1.04 -5.07 -12.54
N PRO A 78 -0.18 -4.80 -11.56
CA PRO A 78 0.71 -5.81 -11.00
C PRO A 78 -0.07 -6.92 -10.31
N SER A 79 0.45 -8.15 -10.35
CA SER A 79 -0.07 -9.29 -9.58
C SER A 79 0.46 -9.33 -8.14
N ILE A 80 1.54 -8.62 -7.85
CA ILE A 80 2.17 -8.55 -6.53
C ILE A 80 2.25 -7.08 -6.09
N LEU A 81 1.82 -6.80 -4.87
CA LEU A 81 2.01 -5.50 -4.21
C LEU A 81 2.89 -5.66 -2.98
N LEU A 82 3.94 -4.86 -2.92
CA LEU A 82 4.82 -4.74 -1.76
C LEU A 82 4.51 -3.41 -1.07
N LEU A 83 4.14 -3.48 0.21
CA LEU A 83 3.78 -2.32 1.01
C LEU A 83 4.72 -2.24 2.21
N ASP A 84 5.42 -1.12 2.34
CA ASP A 84 6.31 -0.87 3.45
C ASP A 84 5.75 0.25 4.32
N GLU A 85 5.30 -0.13 5.53
CA GLU A 85 4.70 0.76 6.53
C GLU A 85 3.61 1.70 5.96
N PRO A 86 2.62 1.18 5.20
CA PRO A 86 1.75 2.02 4.38
C PRO A 86 0.77 2.89 5.19
N TYR A 87 0.57 2.60 6.48
CA TYR A 87 -0.31 3.36 7.38
C TYR A 87 0.41 4.47 8.14
N THR A 88 1.74 4.49 8.11
CA THR A 88 2.52 5.45 8.89
C THR A 88 2.16 6.89 8.57
N GLY A 89 1.72 7.62 9.62
CA GLY A 89 1.33 9.05 9.56
C GLY A 89 -0.02 9.31 8.91
N LEU A 90 -0.86 8.31 8.71
CA LEU A 90 -2.28 8.49 8.44
C LEU A 90 -3.03 8.72 9.77
N ASP A 91 -4.04 9.59 9.72
CA ASP A 91 -5.02 9.69 10.80
C ASP A 91 -6.00 8.50 10.75
N GLN A 92 -6.86 8.39 11.74
CA GLN A 92 -7.83 7.29 11.84
C GLN A 92 -8.75 7.19 10.60
N HIS A 93 -9.18 8.33 10.07
CA HIS A 93 -10.00 8.35 8.87
C HIS A 93 -9.21 7.91 7.63
N GLY A 94 -7.99 8.41 7.47
CA GLY A 94 -7.08 8.03 6.39
C GLY A 94 -6.75 6.53 6.41
N SER A 95 -6.47 5.98 7.59
CA SER A 95 -6.21 4.54 7.78
C SER A 95 -7.42 3.69 7.36
N LYS A 96 -8.63 4.08 7.76
CA LYS A 96 -9.85 3.38 7.35
C LYS A 96 -10.04 3.38 5.84
N VAL A 97 -9.96 4.55 5.19
CA VAL A 97 -10.11 4.68 3.73
C VAL A 97 -9.03 3.88 3.00
N PHE A 98 -7.79 3.91 3.50
CA PHE A 98 -6.69 3.15 2.92
C PHE A 98 -6.92 1.63 3.05
N GLY A 99 -7.40 1.17 4.20
CA GLY A 99 -7.75 -0.23 4.44
C GLY A 99 -8.84 -0.74 3.50
N GLU A 100 -9.91 0.02 3.30
CA GLU A 100 -10.98 -0.32 2.34
C GLU A 100 -10.43 -0.44 0.91
N MET A 101 -9.49 0.42 0.54
CA MET A 101 -8.83 0.39 -0.76
C MET A 101 -7.95 -0.87 -0.92
N LEU A 102 -7.17 -1.24 0.10
CA LEU A 102 -6.36 -2.47 0.08
C LEU A 102 -7.24 -3.72 -0.01
N ALA A 103 -8.36 -3.76 0.72
CA ALA A 103 -9.31 -4.87 0.64
C ALA A 103 -9.89 -5.01 -0.79
N ALA A 104 -10.21 -3.91 -1.46
CA ALA A 104 -10.66 -3.92 -2.85
C ALA A 104 -9.56 -4.39 -3.83
N LEU A 105 -8.29 -4.11 -3.54
CA LEU A 105 -7.17 -4.60 -4.34
C LEU A 105 -6.94 -6.09 -4.14
N LYS A 106 -7.07 -6.60 -2.91
CA LYS A 106 -6.96 -8.03 -2.58
C LYS A 106 -7.99 -8.87 -3.33
N SER A 107 -9.24 -8.39 -3.45
CA SER A 107 -10.32 -9.11 -4.14
C SER A 107 -10.05 -9.35 -5.63
N ARG A 108 -9.07 -8.69 -6.24
CA ARG A 108 -8.68 -8.84 -7.65
C ARG A 108 -7.58 -9.87 -7.89
N HIS A 109 -7.47 -10.91 -7.05
CA HIS A 109 -6.48 -11.99 -7.17
C HIS A 109 -5.02 -11.50 -7.13
N ARG A 110 -4.73 -10.47 -6.32
CA ARG A 110 -3.39 -9.96 -6.09
C ARG A 110 -2.79 -10.54 -4.82
N THR A 111 -1.51 -10.83 -4.85
CA THR A 111 -0.73 -11.11 -3.65
C THR A 111 -0.24 -9.78 -3.06
N ILE A 112 -0.55 -9.54 -1.80
CA ILE A 112 -0.10 -8.35 -1.07
C ILE A 112 0.84 -8.80 0.04
N LEU A 113 2.08 -8.30 0.02
CA LEU A 113 3.03 -8.43 1.11
C LEU A 113 3.19 -7.06 1.77
N MET A 114 2.91 -6.99 3.07
CA MET A 114 2.95 -5.74 3.83
C MET A 114 3.87 -5.89 5.03
N THR A 115 4.74 -4.91 5.25
CA THR A 115 5.44 -4.73 6.53
C THR A 115 4.68 -3.70 7.36
N THR A 116 4.56 -3.94 8.65
CA THR A 116 4.01 -2.99 9.62
C THR A 116 4.50 -3.30 11.02
N HIS A 117 4.67 -2.26 11.84
CA HIS A 117 4.87 -2.39 13.28
C HIS A 117 3.53 -2.33 14.06
N ASN A 118 2.42 -2.03 13.40
CA ASN A 118 1.09 -2.06 14.00
C ASN A 118 0.48 -3.47 13.88
N ILE A 119 0.58 -4.22 14.97
CA ILE A 119 0.14 -5.62 15.03
C ILE A 119 -1.35 -5.76 14.73
N ASP A 120 -2.19 -4.87 15.30
CA ASP A 120 -3.65 -4.96 15.14
C ASP A 120 -4.09 -4.73 13.70
N GLU A 121 -3.47 -3.76 13.00
CA GLU A 121 -3.69 -3.54 11.56
C GLU A 121 -3.20 -4.73 10.73
N GLY A 122 -2.01 -5.24 11.06
CA GLY A 122 -1.43 -6.40 10.37
C GLY A 122 -2.33 -7.64 10.46
N LEU A 123 -2.78 -7.99 11.67
CA LEU A 123 -3.66 -9.14 11.91
C LEU A 123 -5.03 -8.97 11.24
N GLY A 124 -5.61 -7.76 11.32
CA GLY A 124 -6.95 -7.49 10.79
C GLY A 124 -7.05 -7.54 9.26
N MET A 125 -5.95 -7.43 8.54
CA MET A 125 -5.95 -7.29 7.08
C MET A 125 -5.29 -8.44 6.33
N SER A 126 -4.51 -9.28 7.00
CA SER A 126 -3.73 -10.36 6.36
C SER A 126 -4.39 -11.71 6.51
N ASP A 127 -4.09 -12.64 5.59
CA ASP A 127 -4.45 -14.05 5.72
C ASP A 127 -3.35 -14.83 6.47
N ARG A 128 -2.10 -14.36 6.37
CA ARG A 128 -0.93 -14.92 7.03
C ARG A 128 -0.10 -13.80 7.64
N VAL A 129 0.55 -14.10 8.74
CA VAL A 129 1.44 -13.19 9.47
C VAL A 129 2.77 -13.86 9.75
N GLY A 130 3.83 -13.07 9.77
CA GLY A 130 5.16 -13.50 10.15
C GLY A 130 5.85 -12.45 11.03
N ILE A 131 6.73 -12.88 11.91
CA ILE A 131 7.60 -12.02 12.70
C ILE A 131 9.03 -12.21 12.21
N ILE A 132 9.68 -11.09 11.87
CA ILE A 132 11.09 -11.06 11.51
C ILE A 132 11.84 -10.38 12.65
N ALA A 133 12.83 -11.07 13.23
CA ALA A 133 13.73 -10.54 14.24
C ALA A 133 15.16 -10.96 13.92
N GLY A 134 16.13 -10.05 14.08
CA GLY A 134 17.54 -10.31 13.77
C GLY A 134 17.76 -10.81 12.32
N GLY A 135 16.95 -10.36 11.35
CA GLY A 135 17.02 -10.77 9.94
C GLY A 135 16.51 -12.18 9.65
N LYS A 136 15.83 -12.82 10.59
CA LYS A 136 15.27 -14.18 10.46
C LYS A 136 13.76 -14.17 10.67
N LEU A 137 13.05 -15.03 9.92
CA LEU A 137 11.64 -15.30 10.17
C LEU A 137 11.56 -16.22 11.40
N VAL A 138 11.08 -15.66 12.53
CA VAL A 138 11.02 -16.38 13.82
C VAL A 138 9.62 -16.94 14.12
N TYR A 139 8.61 -16.44 13.43
CA TYR A 139 7.24 -16.95 13.48
C TYR A 139 6.56 -16.80 12.14
N GLU A 140 5.70 -17.76 11.79
CA GLU A 140 4.78 -17.70 10.65
C GLU A 140 3.49 -18.47 10.96
N GLY A 141 2.33 -17.92 10.61
CA GLY A 141 1.04 -18.57 10.83
C GLY A 141 -0.11 -17.92 10.06
N ALA A 142 -1.27 -18.58 10.04
CA ALA A 142 -2.50 -17.98 9.55
C ALA A 142 -3.00 -16.94 10.56
N SER A 143 -3.46 -15.77 10.10
CA SER A 143 -3.92 -14.71 11.00
C SER A 143 -5.16 -15.10 11.79
N GLY A 144 -6.04 -15.94 11.22
CA GLY A 144 -7.24 -16.45 11.91
C GLY A 144 -6.95 -17.42 13.07
N ASP A 145 -5.75 -18.02 13.11
CA ASP A 145 -5.33 -18.94 14.16
C ASP A 145 -4.57 -18.21 15.29
N VAL A 146 -4.37 -16.91 15.15
CA VAL A 146 -3.55 -16.11 16.05
C VAL A 146 -4.42 -15.40 17.08
N ASP A 147 -4.21 -15.73 18.36
CA ASP A 147 -4.73 -14.92 19.46
C ASP A 147 -3.93 -13.61 19.55
N GLY A 148 -4.60 -12.47 19.33
CA GLY A 148 -3.97 -11.15 19.26
C GLY A 148 -3.10 -10.79 20.48
N PRO A 149 -3.58 -10.94 21.73
CA PRO A 149 -2.78 -10.74 22.94
C PRO A 149 -1.53 -11.62 22.98
N ARG A 150 -1.67 -12.91 22.70
CA ARG A 150 -0.55 -13.86 22.66
C ARG A 150 0.45 -13.53 21.56
N PHE A 151 -0.02 -13.06 20.42
CA PHE A 151 0.87 -12.65 19.32
C PHE A 151 1.67 -11.40 19.69
N LYS A 152 1.08 -10.44 20.42
CA LYS A 152 1.81 -9.28 20.94
C LYS A 152 2.91 -9.69 21.92
N GLU A 153 2.63 -10.61 22.83
CA GLU A 153 3.64 -11.16 23.75
C GLU A 153 4.78 -11.85 22.99
N LEU A 154 4.43 -12.66 21.99
CA LEU A 154 5.39 -13.33 21.13
C LEU A 154 6.25 -12.32 20.36
N TYR A 155 5.65 -11.28 19.78
CA TYR A 155 6.37 -10.21 19.09
C TYR A 155 7.37 -9.52 20.03
N ILE A 156 6.93 -9.10 21.22
CA ILE A 156 7.78 -8.45 22.21
C ILE A 156 8.94 -9.37 22.61
N SER A 157 8.68 -10.64 22.89
CA SER A 157 9.71 -11.59 23.31
C SER A 157 10.81 -11.82 22.28
N HIS A 158 10.52 -11.67 20.99
CA HIS A 158 11.49 -11.88 19.91
C HIS A 158 12.20 -10.58 19.47
N VAL A 159 11.52 -9.43 19.57
CA VAL A 159 12.06 -8.15 19.10
C VAL A 159 12.82 -7.41 20.17
N GLU A 160 12.38 -7.45 21.44
CA GLU A 160 13.08 -6.79 22.56
C GLU A 160 14.31 -7.56 23.05
N ASN A 161 14.44 -8.84 22.71
CA ASN A 161 15.59 -9.69 23.07
C ASN A 161 16.59 -9.85 21.90
N SER A 162 16.45 -9.09 20.82
CA SER A 162 17.36 -9.09 19.65
C SER A 162 18.15 -7.81 19.57
#